data_454c8c4576a4540701f7f0f0689a6f75
#
_entry.id   454c8c4576a4540701f7f0f0689a6f75
#
_cell.length_a   1.000
_cell.length_b   1.000
_cell.length_c   1.000
_cell.angle_alpha   90.00
_cell.angle_beta   90.00
_cell.angle_gamma   90.00
#
_symmetry.space_group_name_H-M   'P 1'
#
loop_
_entity.id
_entity.type
_entity.pdbx_description
1 polymer ?
#
loop_
_entity_poly.entity_id
_entity_poly.type
_entity_poly.pdbx_seq_one_letter_code
_entity_poly.pdbx_strand_id
1 'polypeptide(L)'
;MKFPGFVNLLLLLSLFVLSSCATASFSRYKGVGRIKTYHIESSDLPASFDGFRMAFATDFHYESRFSHKRLHSMTDALRSLDADVLLLGGDYRGRNDGNVDELFYALKTVETPYGTYAVMGNHEHGENDSLVRKAMAETGVKLLEHATDTLWRGEGFILITGIRNPFDLGRNGISPDRKSVV
;
A
#
# COMPACT_ATOMS: atom_id res chain seq x y z
N MET A 1 -40.03 -38.42 -17.73
CA MET A 1 -40.08 -37.49 -16.58
C MET A 1 -38.98 -36.45 -16.73
N LYS A 2 -39.33 -35.21 -17.00
CA LYS A 2 -38.36 -34.09 -17.11
C LYS A 2 -38.31 -33.38 -15.76
N PHE A 3 -37.12 -33.27 -15.17
CA PHE A 3 -36.91 -32.49 -13.95
C PHE A 3 -36.42 -31.08 -14.31
N PRO A 4 -37.28 -30.08 -14.47
CA PRO A 4 -36.87 -28.70 -14.76
C PRO A 4 -36.37 -27.92 -13.52
N GLY A 5 -36.55 -28.47 -12.31
CA GLY A 5 -36.22 -27.76 -11.09
C GLY A 5 -34.72 -27.77 -10.69
N PHE A 6 -33.98 -28.79 -11.14
CA PHE A 6 -32.57 -28.97 -10.72
C PHE A 6 -31.61 -28.00 -11.43
N VAL A 7 -31.92 -27.61 -12.66
CA VAL A 7 -31.09 -26.68 -13.44
C VAL A 7 -31.21 -25.25 -12.90
N ASN A 8 -32.41 -24.85 -12.47
CA ASN A 8 -32.64 -23.53 -11.87
C ASN A 8 -31.98 -23.37 -10.49
N LEU A 9 -31.89 -24.45 -9.70
CA LEU A 9 -31.23 -24.41 -8.40
C LEU A 9 -29.71 -24.28 -8.54
N LEU A 10 -29.09 -24.93 -9.52
CA LEU A 10 -27.66 -24.80 -9.83
C LEU A 10 -27.30 -23.41 -10.38
N LEU A 11 -28.18 -22.81 -11.19
CA LEU A 11 -28.00 -21.44 -11.68
C LEU A 11 -28.11 -20.41 -10.56
N LEU A 12 -29.02 -20.58 -9.61
CA LEU A 12 -29.16 -19.72 -8.43
C LEU A 12 -27.97 -19.86 -7.47
N LEU A 13 -27.43 -21.09 -7.29
CA LEU A 13 -26.23 -21.29 -6.48
C LEU A 13 -24.97 -20.67 -7.11
N SER A 14 -24.87 -20.67 -8.45
CA SER A 14 -23.73 -20.05 -9.14
C SER A 14 -23.74 -18.52 -9.06
N LEU A 15 -24.90 -17.89 -8.95
CA LEU A 15 -25.01 -16.44 -8.75
C LEU A 15 -24.62 -15.99 -7.33
N PHE A 16 -24.74 -16.84 -6.32
CA PHE A 16 -24.37 -16.48 -4.94
C PHE A 16 -22.87 -16.56 -4.66
N VAL A 17 -22.10 -17.28 -5.48
CA VAL A 17 -20.63 -17.40 -5.33
C VAL A 17 -19.88 -16.17 -5.87
N LEU A 18 -20.54 -15.26 -6.61
CA LEU A 18 -19.93 -14.10 -7.24
C LEU A 18 -19.97 -12.82 -6.38
N SER A 19 -20.53 -12.88 -5.17
CA SER A 19 -20.58 -11.73 -4.27
C SER A 19 -19.38 -11.67 -3.29
N SER A 20 -18.17 -11.87 -3.81
CA SER A 20 -16.94 -11.54 -3.05
C SER A 20 -16.53 -10.11 -3.40
N CYS A 21 -16.55 -9.22 -2.41
CA CYS A 21 -16.27 -7.81 -2.55
C CYS A 21 -14.82 -7.44 -2.92
N ALA A 22 -14.05 -8.35 -3.49
CA ALA A 22 -12.71 -8.07 -3.99
C ALA A 22 -12.67 -8.19 -5.51
N THR A 23 -12.65 -7.06 -6.22
CA THR A 23 -12.36 -7.05 -7.65
C THR A 23 -10.84 -7.04 -7.86
N ALA A 24 -10.31 -8.14 -8.42
CA ALA A 24 -8.93 -8.20 -8.84
C ALA A 24 -8.87 -8.04 -10.36
N SER A 25 -8.29 -6.94 -10.83
CA SER A 25 -8.03 -6.73 -12.25
C SER A 25 -6.56 -6.97 -12.58
N PHE A 26 -6.30 -7.61 -13.74
CA PHE A 26 -4.93 -7.65 -14.26
C PHE A 26 -4.51 -6.27 -14.72
N SER A 27 -3.34 -5.84 -14.27
CA SER A 27 -2.81 -4.54 -14.68
C SER A 27 -2.42 -4.55 -16.16
N ARG A 28 -2.80 -3.49 -16.88
CA ARG A 28 -2.32 -3.21 -18.25
C ARG A 28 -0.86 -2.77 -18.29
N TYR A 29 -0.26 -2.46 -17.14
CA TYR A 29 1.10 -1.97 -17.02
C TYR A 29 2.10 -3.13 -16.98
N LYS A 30 3.09 -3.09 -17.88
CA LYS A 30 4.08 -4.17 -17.99
C LYS A 30 4.91 -4.32 -16.73
N GLY A 31 4.91 -5.51 -16.14
CA GLY A 31 5.63 -5.83 -14.91
C GLY A 31 4.85 -5.52 -13.63
N VAL A 32 3.64 -4.98 -13.74
CA VAL A 32 2.67 -4.88 -12.66
C VAL A 32 1.66 -6.00 -12.84
N GLY A 33 1.58 -6.90 -11.89
CA GLY A 33 0.72 -8.07 -11.97
C GLY A 33 -0.74 -7.76 -11.71
N ARG A 34 -1.18 -7.95 -10.49
CA ARG A 34 -2.56 -7.78 -10.08
C ARG A 34 -2.73 -6.56 -9.17
N ILE A 35 -3.68 -5.71 -9.49
CA ILE A 35 -4.16 -4.66 -8.59
C ILE A 35 -5.39 -5.20 -7.87
N LYS A 36 -5.39 -5.14 -6.53
CA LYS A 36 -6.53 -5.51 -5.71
C LYS A 36 -7.19 -4.26 -5.18
N THR A 37 -8.50 -4.19 -5.27
CA THR A 37 -9.31 -3.10 -4.71
C THR A 37 -10.17 -3.66 -3.59
N TYR A 38 -10.16 -2.99 -2.46
CA TYR A 38 -10.99 -3.29 -1.30
C TYR A 38 -11.90 -2.09 -1.03
N HIS A 39 -13.15 -2.35 -0.72
CA HIS A 39 -14.09 -1.36 -0.23
C HIS A 39 -14.25 -1.54 1.27
N ILE A 40 -14.03 -0.47 2.01
CA ILE A 40 -14.14 -0.43 3.46
C ILE A 40 -15.31 0.47 3.80
N GLU A 41 -16.29 -0.08 4.49
CA GLU A 41 -17.46 0.63 4.98
C GLU A 41 -17.47 0.54 6.52
N SER A 42 -17.60 1.68 7.18
CA SER A 42 -17.68 1.75 8.63
C SER A 42 -18.50 2.97 9.05
N SER A 43 -19.37 2.80 10.03
CA SER A 43 -20.08 3.90 10.66
C SER A 43 -19.16 4.88 11.41
N ASP A 44 -17.95 4.46 11.72
CA ASP A 44 -16.97 5.25 12.45
C ASP A 44 -16.15 6.16 11.53
N LEU A 45 -16.25 5.95 10.19
CA LEU A 45 -15.60 6.84 9.23
C LEU A 45 -16.38 8.15 9.13
N PRO A 46 -15.69 9.31 9.24
CA PRO A 46 -16.34 10.60 9.00
C PRO A 46 -16.90 10.68 7.58
N ALA A 47 -18.11 11.22 7.41
CA ALA A 47 -18.75 11.34 6.11
C ALA A 47 -17.90 12.12 5.08
N SER A 48 -17.02 13.01 5.55
CA SER A 48 -16.05 13.70 4.70
C SER A 48 -15.05 12.77 4.01
N PHE A 49 -14.87 11.52 4.49
CA PHE A 49 -14.01 10.51 3.86
C PHE A 49 -14.75 9.57 2.91
N ASP A 50 -16.03 9.83 2.62
CA ASP A 50 -16.72 9.06 1.58
C ASP A 50 -15.99 9.19 0.23
N GLY A 51 -15.75 8.03 -0.41
CA GLY A 51 -14.98 7.93 -1.64
C GLY A 51 -13.47 8.20 -1.51
N PHE A 52 -12.92 8.33 -0.28
CA PHE A 52 -11.48 8.50 -0.07
C PHE A 52 -10.70 7.27 -0.52
N ARG A 53 -9.65 7.47 -1.30
CA ARG A 53 -8.87 6.42 -1.93
C ARG A 53 -7.47 6.34 -1.34
N MET A 54 -7.09 5.17 -0.85
CA MET A 54 -5.73 4.89 -0.38
C MET A 54 -5.06 3.91 -1.33
N ALA A 55 -3.90 4.27 -1.89
CA ALA A 55 -3.04 3.32 -2.57
C ALA A 55 -2.03 2.76 -1.58
N PHE A 56 -1.84 1.44 -1.57
CA PHE A 56 -0.82 0.77 -0.78
C PHE A 56 0.13 0.00 -1.68
N ALA A 57 1.43 0.22 -1.51
CA ALA A 57 2.48 -0.48 -2.23
C ALA A 57 3.61 -0.88 -1.28
N THR A 58 4.14 -2.08 -1.44
CA THR A 58 5.18 -2.64 -0.57
C THR A 58 6.06 -3.61 -1.36
N ASP A 59 7.17 -4.05 -0.76
CA ASP A 59 8.05 -5.09 -1.29
C ASP A 59 8.59 -4.77 -2.69
N PHE A 60 9.07 -3.55 -2.88
CA PHE A 60 9.64 -3.11 -4.15
C PHE A 60 10.88 -3.92 -4.51
N HIS A 61 11.72 -4.23 -3.51
CA HIS A 61 12.99 -4.94 -3.69
C HIS A 61 13.77 -4.39 -4.89
N TYR A 62 13.84 -3.04 -4.96
CA TYR A 62 14.49 -2.34 -6.05
C TYR A 62 15.98 -2.65 -6.05
N GLU A 63 16.47 -3.18 -7.16
CA GLU A 63 17.86 -3.57 -7.36
C GLU A 63 18.28 -3.34 -8.81
N SER A 64 19.57 -3.49 -9.11
CA SER A 64 20.15 -3.26 -10.45
C SER A 64 19.48 -4.04 -11.59
N ARG A 65 18.83 -5.17 -11.27
CA ARG A 65 18.05 -5.97 -12.25
C ARG A 65 16.65 -5.43 -12.51
N PHE A 66 16.20 -4.48 -11.72
CA PHE A 66 14.91 -3.85 -11.89
C PHE A 66 15.03 -2.79 -13.00
N SER A 67 14.50 -3.07 -14.18
CA SER A 67 14.67 -2.16 -15.32
C SER A 67 13.93 -0.85 -15.11
N HIS A 68 14.50 0.27 -15.59
CA HIS A 68 13.84 1.59 -15.60
C HIS A 68 12.44 1.53 -16.21
N LYS A 69 12.26 0.73 -17.27
CA LYS A 69 10.94 0.54 -17.90
C LYS A 69 9.92 -0.06 -16.93
N ARG A 70 10.34 -0.99 -16.07
CA ARG A 70 9.47 -1.59 -15.05
C ARG A 70 9.16 -0.57 -13.97
N LEU A 71 10.15 0.24 -13.57
CA LEU A 71 9.97 1.33 -12.61
C LEU A 71 8.93 2.34 -13.10
N HIS A 72 9.06 2.81 -14.35
CA HIS A 72 8.08 3.70 -14.96
C HIS A 72 6.69 3.08 -15.06
N SER A 73 6.59 1.82 -15.50
CA SER A 73 5.30 1.13 -15.54
C SER A 73 4.63 1.03 -14.17
N MET A 74 5.41 0.83 -13.12
CA MET A 74 4.92 0.77 -11.75
C MET A 74 4.39 2.13 -11.28
N THR A 75 5.14 3.21 -11.50
CA THR A 75 4.69 4.56 -11.15
C THR A 75 3.48 5.00 -11.98
N ASP A 76 3.42 4.61 -13.27
CA ASP A 76 2.24 4.83 -14.12
C ASP A 76 1.01 4.09 -13.56
N ALA A 77 1.20 2.86 -13.10
CA ALA A 77 0.14 2.10 -12.47
C ALA A 77 -0.35 2.79 -11.20
N LEU A 78 0.55 3.25 -10.33
CA LEU A 78 0.19 3.95 -9.10
C LEU A 78 -0.55 5.26 -9.39
N ARG A 79 -0.07 6.07 -10.36
CA ARG A 79 -0.77 7.30 -10.78
C ARG A 79 -2.18 7.02 -11.30
N SER A 80 -2.37 5.90 -12.02
CA SER A 80 -3.68 5.52 -12.56
C SER A 80 -4.71 5.13 -11.50
N LEU A 81 -4.30 4.92 -10.25
CA LEU A 81 -5.22 4.64 -9.14
C LEU A 81 -5.97 5.87 -8.69
N ASP A 82 -5.48 7.07 -9.03
CA ASP A 82 -6.08 8.34 -8.63
C ASP A 82 -6.36 8.37 -7.11
N ALA A 83 -5.33 8.04 -6.35
CA ALA A 83 -5.42 7.90 -4.91
C ALA A 83 -5.26 9.25 -4.21
N ASP A 84 -5.97 9.44 -3.10
CA ASP A 84 -5.84 10.62 -2.26
C ASP A 84 -4.56 10.59 -1.42
N VAL A 85 -4.10 9.40 -1.04
CA VAL A 85 -2.88 9.17 -0.27
C VAL A 85 -2.15 7.91 -0.77
N LEU A 86 -0.82 7.96 -0.77
CA LEU A 86 0.03 6.80 -1.06
C LEU A 86 0.68 6.29 0.23
N LEU A 87 0.52 5.01 0.51
CA LEU A 87 1.11 4.33 1.65
C LEU A 87 2.17 3.34 1.17
N LEU A 88 3.39 3.44 1.71
CA LEU A 88 4.52 2.60 1.35
C LEU A 88 4.87 1.68 2.53
N GLY A 89 4.76 0.37 2.30
CA GLY A 89 4.82 -0.65 3.35
C GLY A 89 6.22 -1.18 3.69
N GLY A 90 7.30 -0.61 3.11
CA GLY A 90 8.67 -1.07 3.37
C GLY A 90 9.23 -1.98 2.30
N ASP A 91 10.43 -2.54 2.58
CA ASP A 91 11.19 -3.42 1.70
C ASP A 91 11.48 -2.78 0.33
N TYR A 92 12.06 -1.56 0.39
CA TYR A 92 12.37 -0.75 -0.79
C TYR A 92 13.56 -1.29 -1.55
N ARG A 93 14.58 -1.78 -0.83
CA ARG A 93 15.83 -2.28 -1.43
C ARG A 93 15.80 -3.78 -1.61
N GLY A 94 16.37 -4.24 -2.74
CA GLY A 94 16.76 -5.63 -2.95
C GLY A 94 18.07 -5.96 -2.21
N ARG A 95 18.58 -7.16 -2.42
CA ARG A 95 19.84 -7.64 -1.79
C ARG A 95 21.09 -6.98 -2.35
N ASN A 96 21.03 -6.48 -3.56
CA ASN A 96 22.15 -5.88 -4.29
C ASN A 96 21.90 -4.38 -4.50
N ASP A 97 22.94 -3.65 -4.78
CA ASP A 97 23.19 -2.21 -4.96
C ASP A 97 22.14 -1.35 -5.69
N GLY A 98 20.84 -1.65 -5.55
CA GLY A 98 19.77 -0.84 -6.09
C GLY A 98 19.90 0.60 -5.61
N ASN A 99 19.92 1.54 -6.55
CA ASN A 99 19.90 2.95 -6.24
C ASN A 99 18.53 3.36 -5.68
N VAL A 100 18.43 3.37 -4.36
CA VAL A 100 17.17 3.69 -3.67
C VAL A 100 16.70 5.12 -3.96
N ASP A 101 17.61 6.04 -4.26
CA ASP A 101 17.28 7.41 -4.65
C ASP A 101 16.44 7.41 -5.92
N GLU A 102 16.83 6.61 -6.92
CA GLU A 102 16.07 6.47 -8.17
C GLU A 102 14.64 5.99 -7.93
N LEU A 103 14.45 4.99 -7.05
CA LEU A 103 13.13 4.51 -6.67
C LEU A 103 12.28 5.64 -6.07
N PHE A 104 12.82 6.38 -5.10
CA PHE A 104 12.06 7.44 -4.42
C PHE A 104 11.82 8.65 -5.33
N TYR A 105 12.76 9.03 -6.20
CA TYR A 105 12.51 10.06 -7.21
C TYR A 105 11.44 9.64 -8.21
N ALA A 106 11.38 8.37 -8.58
CA ALA A 106 10.29 7.85 -9.42
C ALA A 106 8.95 7.86 -8.66
N LEU A 107 8.92 7.43 -7.39
CA LEU A 107 7.72 7.47 -6.54
C LEU A 107 7.22 8.90 -6.30
N LYS A 108 8.12 9.88 -6.18
CA LYS A 108 7.76 11.30 -6.08
C LYS A 108 6.89 11.79 -7.23
N THR A 109 6.98 11.15 -8.42
CA THR A 109 6.12 11.50 -9.55
C THR A 109 4.67 11.02 -9.38
N VAL A 110 4.38 10.24 -8.35
CA VAL A 110 3.03 9.82 -7.98
C VAL A 110 2.49 10.84 -6.98
N GLU A 111 1.94 11.92 -7.52
CA GLU A 111 1.37 12.98 -6.70
C GLU A 111 0.02 12.55 -6.13
N THR A 112 -0.16 12.76 -4.83
CA THR A 112 -1.42 12.51 -4.12
C THR A 112 -1.75 13.72 -3.24
N PRO A 113 -3.03 14.14 -3.14
CA PRO A 113 -3.44 15.31 -2.37
C PRO A 113 -2.98 15.32 -0.91
N TYR A 114 -2.93 14.14 -0.29
CA TYR A 114 -2.52 13.98 1.11
C TYR A 114 -1.08 13.47 1.26
N GLY A 115 -0.33 13.41 0.16
CA GLY A 115 1.08 13.03 0.17
C GLY A 115 1.33 11.54 0.28
N THR A 116 2.59 11.22 0.57
CA THR A 116 3.08 9.84 0.68
C THR A 116 3.60 9.55 2.07
N TYR A 117 3.11 8.49 2.68
CA TYR A 117 3.55 7.98 3.97
C TYR A 117 4.28 6.65 3.80
N ALA A 118 5.27 6.41 4.65
CA ALA A 118 6.10 5.24 4.56
C ALA A 118 6.41 4.63 5.94
N VAL A 119 6.66 3.35 5.97
CA VAL A 119 7.28 2.64 7.08
C VAL A 119 8.54 1.93 6.59
N MET A 120 9.44 1.56 7.50
CA MET A 120 10.61 0.74 7.17
C MET A 120 10.26 -0.74 7.24
N GLY A 121 10.71 -1.50 6.24
CA GLY A 121 10.61 -2.95 6.21
C GLY A 121 11.81 -3.67 6.85
N ASN A 122 11.89 -4.97 6.67
CA ASN A 122 13.01 -5.76 7.20
C ASN A 122 14.29 -5.66 6.34
N HIS A 123 14.21 -5.15 5.13
CA HIS A 123 15.38 -4.90 4.27
C HIS A 123 16.08 -3.57 4.57
N GLU A 124 15.44 -2.68 5.34
CA GLU A 124 15.97 -1.37 5.71
C GLU A 124 16.69 -1.42 7.07
N HIS A 125 17.69 -2.31 7.22
CA HIS A 125 18.50 -2.44 8.43
C HIS A 125 19.96 -2.05 8.20
N GLY A 126 20.64 -1.68 9.29
CA GLY A 126 22.06 -1.35 9.29
C GLY A 126 22.37 -0.11 8.46
N GLU A 127 23.41 -0.16 7.63
CA GLU A 127 23.85 0.97 6.80
C GLU A 127 22.79 1.41 5.76
N ASN A 128 21.90 0.49 5.38
CA ASN A 128 20.84 0.77 4.40
C ASN A 128 19.75 1.68 4.94
N ASP A 129 19.53 1.71 6.25
CA ASP A 129 18.53 2.55 6.90
C ASP A 129 18.78 4.05 6.58
N SER A 130 20.01 4.52 6.74
CA SER A 130 20.37 5.93 6.50
C SER A 130 20.13 6.37 5.06
N LEU A 131 20.42 5.51 4.08
CA LEU A 131 20.22 5.80 2.65
C LEU A 131 18.73 5.95 2.32
N VAL A 132 17.91 5.02 2.81
CA VAL A 132 16.46 5.07 2.59
C VAL A 132 15.84 6.31 3.26
N ARG A 133 16.22 6.63 4.49
CA ARG A 133 15.75 7.85 5.20
C ARG A 133 16.09 9.12 4.45
N LYS A 134 17.33 9.20 3.95
CA LYS A 134 17.78 10.34 3.15
C LYS A 134 16.91 10.48 1.90
N ALA A 135 16.73 9.41 1.13
CA ALA A 135 15.93 9.42 -0.09
C ALA A 135 14.46 9.82 0.17
N MET A 136 13.86 9.31 1.26
CA MET A 136 12.52 9.72 1.70
C MET A 136 12.46 11.22 2.01
N ALA A 137 13.41 11.74 2.79
CA ALA A 137 13.45 13.14 3.17
C ALA A 137 13.60 14.07 1.94
N GLU A 138 14.47 13.72 0.99
CA GLU A 138 14.69 14.49 -0.25
C GLU A 138 13.49 14.47 -1.20
N THR A 139 12.66 13.45 -1.11
CA THR A 139 11.48 13.28 -1.97
C THR A 139 10.17 13.70 -1.30
N GLY A 140 10.21 14.11 -0.03
CA GLY A 140 9.03 14.56 0.71
C GLY A 140 8.14 13.41 1.21
N VAL A 141 8.65 12.19 1.23
CA VAL A 141 7.96 11.04 1.81
C VAL A 141 7.99 11.11 3.33
N LYS A 142 6.84 11.02 3.98
CA LYS A 142 6.71 11.10 5.43
C LYS A 142 6.89 9.73 6.06
N LEU A 143 8.04 9.53 6.68
CA LEU A 143 8.33 8.29 7.41
C LEU A 143 7.61 8.28 8.76
N LEU A 144 6.85 7.23 9.03
CA LEU A 144 6.22 6.97 10.31
C LEU A 144 6.92 5.79 11.00
N GLU A 145 7.53 6.07 12.15
CA GLU A 145 8.16 5.04 12.99
C GLU A 145 7.64 5.15 14.41
N HIS A 146 6.75 4.23 14.80
CA HIS A 146 6.02 4.30 16.05
C HIS A 146 5.36 5.67 16.25
N ALA A 147 4.89 6.25 15.14
CA ALA A 147 4.34 7.59 15.08
C ALA A 147 2.99 7.57 14.37
N THR A 148 2.13 8.47 14.79
CA THR A 148 0.79 8.67 14.22
C THR A 148 0.71 10.07 13.62
N ASP A 149 0.15 10.15 12.44
CA ASP A 149 -0.24 11.41 11.82
C ASP A 149 -1.75 11.48 11.62
N THR A 150 -2.26 12.69 11.49
CA THR A 150 -3.68 12.94 11.32
C THR A 150 -3.95 13.50 9.92
N LEU A 151 -4.79 12.80 9.15
CA LEU A 151 -5.29 13.31 7.88
C LEU A 151 -6.65 13.99 8.10
N TRP A 152 -6.68 15.27 7.82
CA TRP A 152 -7.90 16.06 7.88
C TRP A 152 -8.56 16.19 6.51
N ARG A 153 -9.88 15.94 6.42
CA ARG A 153 -10.68 16.19 5.22
C ARG A 153 -11.99 16.86 5.63
N GLY A 154 -12.14 18.14 5.30
CA GLY A 154 -13.24 18.94 5.85
C GLY A 154 -13.16 19.02 7.37
N GLU A 155 -14.25 18.70 8.05
CA GLU A 155 -14.34 18.69 9.53
C GLU A 155 -13.96 17.32 10.13
N GLY A 156 -13.76 16.29 9.32
CA GLY A 156 -13.40 14.95 9.76
C GLY A 156 -11.92 14.67 9.66
N PHE A 157 -11.46 13.65 10.40
CA PHE A 157 -10.09 13.18 10.32
C PHE A 157 -10.01 11.66 10.44
N ILE A 158 -8.92 11.10 9.92
CA ILE A 158 -8.47 9.73 10.16
C ILE A 158 -7.03 9.75 10.65
N LEU A 159 -6.64 8.70 11.37
CA LEU A 159 -5.28 8.53 11.87
C LEU A 159 -4.52 7.54 11.00
N ILE A 160 -3.29 7.89 10.63
CA ILE A 160 -2.35 6.97 10.01
C ILE A 160 -1.22 6.70 11.00
N THR A 161 -1.08 5.44 11.42
CA THR A 161 -0.04 5.03 12.34
C THR A 161 0.95 4.12 11.64
N GLY A 162 2.23 4.49 11.69
CA GLY A 162 3.33 3.66 11.22
C GLY A 162 4.01 2.92 12.36
N ILE A 163 4.17 1.62 12.19
CA ILE A 163 4.90 0.76 13.11
C ILE A 163 6.12 0.22 12.38
N ARG A 164 7.29 0.35 13.00
CA ARG A 164 8.51 -0.25 12.49
C ARG A 164 8.41 -1.77 12.55
N ASN A 165 9.13 -2.46 11.67
CA ASN A 165 9.14 -3.91 11.58
C ASN A 165 9.28 -4.58 12.96
N PRO A 166 8.41 -5.54 13.32
CA PRO A 166 8.38 -6.21 14.62
C PRO A 166 9.66 -7.01 14.94
N PHE A 167 10.48 -7.37 13.96
CA PHE A 167 11.76 -8.03 14.23
C PHE A 167 12.75 -7.15 15.02
N ASP A 168 12.60 -5.82 14.95
CA ASP A 168 13.39 -4.88 15.75
C ASP A 168 12.83 -4.69 17.15
N LEU A 169 11.57 -4.97 17.37
CA LEU A 169 10.90 -4.82 18.66
C LEU A 169 11.49 -5.76 19.73
N GLY A 170 11.91 -6.96 19.32
CA GLY A 170 12.56 -7.93 20.21
C GLY A 170 13.94 -7.50 20.72
N ARG A 171 14.65 -6.64 19.97
CA ARG A 171 15.96 -6.12 20.35
C ARG A 171 15.88 -4.90 21.27
N ASN A 172 14.83 -4.10 21.12
CA ASN A 172 14.67 -2.83 21.84
C ASN A 172 13.67 -2.90 22.99
N GLY A 173 13.15 -4.09 23.33
CA GLY A 173 12.22 -4.29 24.46
C GLY A 173 10.84 -3.65 24.27
N ILE A 174 10.52 -3.18 23.09
CA ILE A 174 9.20 -2.60 22.79
C ILE A 174 8.29 -3.75 22.31
N SER A 175 7.41 -4.19 23.20
CA SER A 175 6.33 -5.10 22.81
C SER A 175 5.18 -4.28 22.24
N PRO A 176 4.73 -4.54 21.00
CA PRO A 176 3.53 -3.87 20.51
C PRO A 176 2.36 -4.29 21.41
N ASP A 177 1.71 -3.33 22.01
CA ASP A 177 0.44 -3.59 22.69
C ASP A 177 -0.57 -4.05 21.65
N ARG A 178 -0.92 -5.33 21.66
CA ARG A 178 -1.89 -5.94 20.72
C ARG A 178 -3.29 -5.33 20.82
N LYS A 179 -3.53 -4.44 21.78
CA LYS A 179 -4.82 -3.78 21.99
C LYS A 179 -4.97 -2.44 21.28
N SER A 180 -3.91 -1.91 20.67
CA SER A 180 -3.93 -0.62 19.97
C SER A 180 -4.09 -0.72 18.46
N VAL A 181 -4.41 -1.89 17.92
CA VAL A 181 -4.79 -2.06 16.50
C VAL A 181 -6.31 -2.10 16.44
N VAL A 182 -6.93 -0.95 16.47
CA VAL A 182 -8.32 -0.73 16.09
C VAL A 182 -8.36 0.21 14.92
#